data_e90baf7819fe74aa17b72bbe2e9cc8bf
#
_entry.id   e90baf7819fe74aa17b72bbe2e9cc8bf
#
_cell.length_a   1.000
_cell.length_b   1.000
_cell.length_c   1.000
_cell.angle_alpha   90.00
_cell.angle_beta   90.00
_cell.angle_gamma   90.00
#
_symmetry.space_group_name_H-M   'P 1'
#
loop_
_entity.id
_entity.type
_entity.pdbx_description
1 polymer ?
#
loop_
_entity_poly.entity_id
_entity_poly.type
_entity_poly.pdbx_seq_one_letter_code
_entity_poly.pdbx_strand_id
1 'polypeptide(L)'
;MIRARGLEKRFGDRRVLRGVEFDLPRDGFLLVTGPNGSGKTTLLRLCTGLAAPTRGELSWDVDRRRIGFLAHEPLVYRELTAVENLDLYGRLYRIAERRERIGMLLERFGLWDERHTRASSYSRGTLQRLALCRALLHEPELLVLDEPFNALDDDGVALLERELEERRTHSAFVVATHDPERVRSFATAHLALA
;
A
#
# COMPACT_ATOMS: atom_id res chain seq x y z
N MET A 1 -1.17 -0.21 16.73
CA MET A 1 -0.41 -0.51 15.49
C MET A 1 0.54 0.62 15.10
N ILE A 2 0.06 1.83 14.78
CA ILE A 2 0.90 3.03 14.54
C ILE A 2 0.47 4.16 15.47
N ARG A 3 1.45 4.88 16.03
CA ARG A 3 1.22 6.13 16.77
C ARG A 3 2.10 7.23 16.19
N ALA A 4 1.49 8.36 15.90
CA ALA A 4 2.13 9.56 15.39
C ALA A 4 1.87 10.74 16.33
N ARG A 5 2.93 11.46 16.71
CA ARG A 5 2.85 12.62 17.62
C ARG A 5 3.70 13.76 17.08
N GLY A 6 3.02 14.84 16.73
CA GLY A 6 3.66 16.06 16.25
C GLY A 6 4.56 15.87 15.03
N LEU A 7 4.20 14.98 14.09
CA LEU A 7 5.06 14.65 12.96
C LEU A 7 5.26 15.85 12.04
N GLU A 8 6.52 16.18 11.80
CA GLU A 8 6.93 17.13 10.79
C GLU A 8 7.86 16.49 9.77
N LYS A 9 7.70 16.86 8.52
CA LYS A 9 8.64 16.50 7.44
C LYS A 9 8.99 17.71 6.60
N ARG A 10 10.29 17.90 6.44
CA ARG A 10 10.88 18.96 5.59
C ARG A 10 11.78 18.34 4.53
N PHE A 11 11.83 18.97 3.38
CA PHE A 11 12.79 18.71 2.32
C PHE A 11 13.43 20.05 1.96
N GLY A 12 14.68 20.25 2.39
CA GLY A 12 15.29 21.57 2.39
C GLY A 12 14.45 22.57 3.20
N ASP A 13 14.09 23.69 2.59
CA ASP A 13 13.26 24.73 3.21
C ASP A 13 11.76 24.43 3.17
N ARG A 14 11.32 23.49 2.33
CA ARG A 14 9.90 23.15 2.16
C ARG A 14 9.42 22.26 3.28
N ARG A 15 8.47 22.76 4.09
CA ARG A 15 7.76 21.99 5.12
C ARG A 15 6.56 21.32 4.50
N VAL A 16 6.57 19.98 4.43
CA VAL A 16 5.54 19.17 3.78
C VAL A 16 4.50 18.67 4.81
N LEU A 17 4.94 18.21 5.98
CA LEU A 17 4.04 17.82 7.06
C LEU A 17 4.28 18.73 8.26
N ARG A 18 3.19 19.10 8.97
CA ARG A 18 3.19 20.12 10.02
C ARG A 18 2.41 19.63 11.24
N GLY A 19 3.10 18.93 12.17
CA GLY A 19 2.49 18.54 13.44
C GLY A 19 1.37 17.51 13.28
N VAL A 20 1.53 16.53 12.38
CA VAL A 20 0.53 15.49 12.14
C VAL A 20 0.46 14.53 13.33
N GLU A 21 -0.77 14.25 13.80
CA GLU A 21 -1.03 13.34 14.90
C GLU A 21 -2.14 12.35 14.53
N PHE A 22 -1.94 11.08 14.85
CA PHE A 22 -2.96 10.04 14.77
C PHE A 22 -2.57 8.80 15.55
N ASP A 23 -3.59 8.00 15.90
CA ASP A 23 -3.45 6.65 16.41
C ASP A 23 -4.19 5.69 15.48
N LEU A 24 -3.52 4.62 15.06
CA LEU A 24 -4.10 3.55 14.27
C LEU A 24 -3.99 2.24 15.06
N PRO A 25 -5.10 1.65 15.51
CA PRO A 25 -5.12 0.33 16.16
C PRO A 25 -4.83 -0.81 15.14
N ARG A 26 -4.76 -2.06 15.61
CA ARG A 26 -4.42 -3.23 14.76
C ARG A 26 -5.49 -3.57 13.72
N ASP A 27 -6.73 -3.23 14.01
CA ASP A 27 -7.92 -3.40 13.16
C ASP A 27 -8.39 -2.06 12.56
N GLY A 28 -7.54 -1.04 12.63
CA GLY A 28 -7.89 0.31 12.20
C GLY A 28 -7.72 0.53 10.71
N PHE A 29 -8.53 1.44 10.19
CA PHE A 29 -8.43 1.94 8.82
C PHE A 29 -8.32 3.47 8.85
N LEU A 30 -7.12 4.00 8.55
CA LEU A 30 -6.86 5.44 8.46
C LEU A 30 -7.02 5.89 7.01
N LEU A 31 -8.06 6.67 6.75
CA LEU A 31 -8.25 7.36 5.49
C LEU A 31 -7.48 8.69 5.50
N VAL A 32 -6.58 8.87 4.54
CA VAL A 32 -5.78 10.10 4.36
C VAL A 32 -6.27 10.84 3.13
N THR A 33 -6.74 12.06 3.29
CA THR A 33 -7.21 12.92 2.19
C THR A 33 -6.44 14.23 2.14
N GLY A 34 -6.60 14.98 1.07
CA GLY A 34 -5.98 16.29 0.87
C GLY A 34 -5.63 16.55 -0.59
N PRO A 35 -5.40 17.80 -0.96
CA PRO A 35 -5.06 18.18 -2.34
C PRO A 35 -3.73 17.56 -2.81
N ASN A 36 -3.47 17.64 -4.11
CA ASN A 36 -2.19 17.23 -4.65
C ASN A 36 -1.06 18.08 -4.05
N GLY A 37 0.00 17.43 -3.59
CA GLY A 37 1.12 18.09 -2.94
C GLY A 37 0.96 18.37 -1.44
N SER A 38 -0.17 18.00 -0.81
CA SER A 38 -0.39 18.16 0.64
C SER A 38 0.47 17.25 1.52
N GLY A 39 1.18 16.28 0.93
CA GLY A 39 2.07 15.40 1.68
C GLY A 39 1.53 13.99 1.93
N LYS A 40 0.43 13.56 1.30
CA LYS A 40 -0.14 12.20 1.43
C LYS A 40 0.92 11.13 1.23
N THR A 41 1.55 11.07 0.06
CA THR A 41 2.64 10.12 -0.23
C THR A 41 3.80 10.21 0.77
N THR A 42 4.12 11.43 1.24
CA THR A 42 5.17 11.62 2.25
C THR A 42 4.78 10.97 3.58
N LEU A 43 3.54 11.17 4.03
CA LEU A 43 3.02 10.53 5.24
C LEU A 43 3.05 9.01 5.10
N LEU A 44 2.60 8.47 3.98
CA LEU A 44 2.62 7.02 3.72
C LEU A 44 4.04 6.46 3.77
N ARG A 45 5.02 7.17 3.19
CA ARG A 45 6.44 6.77 3.30
C ARG A 45 6.98 6.80 4.72
N LEU A 46 6.50 7.72 5.57
CA LEU A 46 6.80 7.69 7.00
C LEU A 46 6.17 6.46 7.65
N CYS A 47 4.89 6.18 7.38
CA CYS A 47 4.18 5.02 7.92
C CYS A 47 4.83 3.67 7.55
N THR A 48 5.52 3.59 6.41
CA THR A 48 6.26 2.38 6.00
C THR A 48 7.71 2.34 6.50
N GLY A 49 8.20 3.42 7.11
CA GLY A 49 9.59 3.56 7.50
C GLY A 49 10.57 3.76 6.33
N LEU A 50 10.06 4.04 5.11
CA LEU A 50 10.88 4.42 3.95
C LEU A 50 11.41 5.85 4.05
N ALA A 51 10.86 6.65 4.95
CA ALA A 51 11.35 7.95 5.32
C ALA A 51 11.30 8.13 6.84
N ALA A 52 12.17 8.98 7.37
CA ALA A 52 12.14 9.39 8.77
C ALA A 52 11.50 10.78 8.92
N PRO A 53 10.77 11.07 9.99
CA PRO A 53 10.29 12.40 10.28
C PRO A 53 11.47 13.37 10.56
N THR A 54 11.28 14.65 10.31
CA THR A 54 12.26 15.69 10.67
C THR A 54 12.11 16.08 12.15
N ARG A 55 10.89 16.06 12.66
CA ARG A 55 10.51 16.25 14.08
C ARG A 55 9.31 15.42 14.42
N GLY A 56 9.04 15.26 15.71
CA GLY A 56 7.95 14.44 16.23
C GLY A 56 8.34 12.96 16.30
N GLU A 57 7.40 12.15 16.74
CA GLU A 57 7.62 10.72 16.98
C GLU A 57 6.66 9.88 16.17
N LEU A 58 7.17 8.80 15.60
CA LEU A 58 6.39 7.78 14.90
C LEU A 58 6.83 6.42 15.40
N SER A 59 5.90 5.67 15.97
CA SER A 59 6.16 4.34 16.51
C SER A 59 5.24 3.29 15.88
N TRP A 60 5.77 2.07 15.73
CA TRP A 60 5.04 0.92 15.20
C TRP A 60 5.07 -0.23 16.20
N ASP A 61 3.91 -0.83 16.41
CA ASP A 61 3.76 -2.13 17.07
C ASP A 61 3.48 -3.21 16.01
N VAL A 62 4.38 -3.29 15.04
CA VAL A 62 4.40 -4.26 13.94
C VAL A 62 5.83 -4.38 13.41
N ASP A 63 6.25 -5.59 13.06
CA ASP A 63 7.53 -5.80 12.37
C ASP A 63 7.47 -5.15 10.98
N ARG A 64 8.49 -4.39 10.62
CA ARG A 64 8.58 -3.75 9.29
C ARG A 64 8.47 -4.73 8.14
N ARG A 65 8.87 -5.98 8.34
CA ARG A 65 8.69 -7.06 7.36
C ARG A 65 7.25 -7.48 7.16
N ARG A 66 6.35 -7.02 8.01
CA ARG A 66 4.91 -7.25 7.95
C ARG A 66 4.13 -6.01 7.47
N ILE A 67 4.83 -5.08 6.82
CA ILE A 67 4.23 -3.89 6.21
C ILE A 67 4.19 -4.07 4.70
N GLY A 68 3.00 -4.11 4.13
CA GLY A 68 2.76 -4.07 2.68
C GLY A 68 2.63 -2.62 2.21
N PHE A 69 3.27 -2.29 1.10
CA PHE A 69 3.21 -0.95 0.53
C PHE A 69 2.88 -0.95 -0.95
N LEU A 70 1.77 -0.32 -1.31
CA LEU A 70 1.45 0.06 -2.67
C LEU A 70 1.81 1.54 -2.83
N ALA A 71 2.84 1.83 -3.60
CA ALA A 71 3.23 3.18 -3.95
C ALA A 71 2.38 3.71 -5.12
N HIS A 72 2.31 5.03 -5.24
CA HIS A 72 1.63 5.70 -6.36
C HIS A 72 2.15 5.24 -7.74
N GLU A 73 3.46 5.02 -7.86
CA GLU A 73 4.05 4.34 -9.00
C GLU A 73 4.23 2.85 -8.68
N PRO A 74 3.80 1.94 -9.57
CA PRO A 74 4.02 0.51 -9.38
C PRO A 74 5.51 0.19 -9.22
N LEU A 75 5.89 -0.35 -8.07
CA LEU A 75 7.28 -0.77 -7.82
C LEU A 75 7.49 -2.19 -8.37
N VAL A 76 7.41 -2.32 -9.69
CA VAL A 76 7.62 -3.58 -10.43
C VAL A 76 8.75 -3.42 -11.44
N TYR A 77 9.51 -4.48 -11.62
CA TYR A 77 10.57 -4.54 -12.63
C TYR A 77 9.95 -4.85 -13.99
N ARG A 78 9.97 -3.90 -14.89
CA ARG A 78 9.31 -4.01 -16.20
C ARG A 78 9.91 -5.08 -17.09
N GLU A 79 11.19 -5.36 -16.92
CA GLU A 79 11.92 -6.39 -17.69
C GLU A 79 11.59 -7.82 -17.25
N LEU A 80 11.03 -7.98 -16.06
CA LEU A 80 10.62 -9.25 -15.50
C LEU A 80 9.16 -9.55 -15.83
N THR A 81 8.81 -10.83 -15.86
CA THR A 81 7.42 -11.30 -15.91
C THR A 81 6.73 -11.10 -14.56
N ALA A 82 5.41 -11.31 -14.48
CA ALA A 82 4.69 -11.23 -13.20
C ALA A 82 5.21 -12.26 -12.19
N VAL A 83 5.41 -13.51 -12.63
CA VAL A 83 5.97 -14.56 -11.76
C VAL A 83 7.36 -14.20 -11.26
N GLU A 84 8.25 -13.72 -12.14
CA GLU A 84 9.62 -13.35 -11.76
C GLU A 84 9.65 -12.15 -10.80
N ASN A 85 8.80 -11.16 -11.02
CA ASN A 85 8.63 -10.04 -10.09
C ASN A 85 8.25 -10.54 -8.70
N LEU A 86 7.21 -11.36 -8.60
CA LEU A 86 6.74 -11.86 -7.32
C LEU A 86 7.72 -12.87 -6.69
N ASP A 87 8.41 -13.72 -7.47
CA ASP A 87 9.44 -14.64 -6.94
C ASP A 87 10.63 -13.87 -6.35
N LEU A 88 11.06 -12.78 -7.00
CA LEU A 88 12.11 -11.90 -6.47
C LEU A 88 11.73 -11.37 -5.07
N TYR A 89 10.55 -10.78 -4.93
CA TYR A 89 10.06 -10.29 -3.63
C TYR A 89 9.81 -11.41 -2.64
N GLY A 90 9.27 -12.55 -3.09
CA GLY A 90 9.05 -13.73 -2.26
C GLY A 90 10.35 -14.28 -1.63
N ARG A 91 11.46 -14.22 -2.37
CA ARG A 91 12.81 -14.53 -1.85
C ARG A 91 13.29 -13.50 -0.84
N LEU A 92 13.13 -12.21 -1.14
CA LEU A 92 13.52 -11.12 -0.22
C LEU A 92 12.76 -11.21 1.11
N TYR A 93 11.47 -11.51 1.08
CA TYR A 93 10.66 -11.73 2.28
C TYR A 93 10.84 -13.11 2.90
N ARG A 94 11.62 -14.04 2.27
CA ARG A 94 11.87 -15.40 2.73
C ARG A 94 10.59 -16.23 2.91
N ILE A 95 9.64 -16.09 1.98
CA ILE A 95 8.39 -16.84 1.98
C ILE A 95 8.68 -18.29 1.60
N ALA A 96 8.38 -19.24 2.50
CA ALA A 96 8.70 -20.66 2.30
C ALA A 96 7.94 -21.25 1.11
N GLU A 97 6.62 -21.07 1.07
CA GLU A 97 5.72 -21.58 0.02
C GLU A 97 5.38 -20.52 -1.03
N ARG A 98 6.40 -19.74 -1.41
CA ARG A 98 6.21 -18.59 -2.28
C ARG A 98 5.58 -18.92 -3.64
N ARG A 99 5.84 -20.12 -4.21
CA ARG A 99 5.28 -20.51 -5.52
C ARG A 99 3.77 -20.65 -5.46
N GLU A 100 3.28 -21.32 -4.44
CA GLU A 100 1.85 -21.48 -4.19
C GLU A 100 1.20 -20.12 -3.93
N ARG A 101 1.81 -19.33 -3.05
CA ARG A 101 1.34 -17.98 -2.72
C ARG A 101 1.29 -17.05 -3.94
N ILE A 102 2.28 -17.12 -4.83
CA ILE A 102 2.32 -16.37 -6.09
C ILE A 102 1.16 -16.80 -6.99
N GLY A 103 0.97 -18.13 -7.16
CA GLY A 103 -0.12 -18.68 -7.96
C GLY A 103 -1.48 -18.15 -7.50
N MET A 104 -1.79 -18.30 -6.21
CA MET A 104 -3.03 -17.81 -5.60
C MET A 104 -3.29 -16.33 -5.85
N LEU A 105 -2.26 -15.48 -5.68
CA LEU A 105 -2.40 -14.04 -5.92
C LEU A 105 -2.60 -13.70 -7.40
N LEU A 106 -1.86 -14.35 -8.29
CA LEU A 106 -2.00 -14.12 -9.74
C LEU A 106 -3.39 -14.55 -10.24
N GLU A 107 -3.93 -15.68 -9.76
CA GLU A 107 -5.30 -16.10 -10.05
C GLU A 107 -6.31 -15.10 -9.49
N ARG A 108 -6.17 -14.75 -8.22
CA ARG A 108 -7.09 -13.82 -7.52
C ARG A 108 -7.17 -12.45 -8.19
N PHE A 109 -6.05 -11.92 -8.67
CA PHE A 109 -6.00 -10.61 -9.33
C PHE A 109 -6.12 -10.67 -10.86
N GLY A 110 -6.50 -11.84 -11.42
CA GLY A 110 -6.75 -12.03 -12.86
C GLY A 110 -5.49 -11.87 -13.72
N LEU A 111 -4.33 -12.27 -13.20
CA LEU A 111 -3.04 -12.17 -13.88
C LEU A 111 -2.47 -13.53 -14.30
N TRP A 112 -3.22 -14.62 -14.05
CA TRP A 112 -2.73 -15.97 -14.27
C TRP A 112 -2.34 -16.25 -15.72
N ASP A 113 -3.15 -15.85 -16.68
CA ASP A 113 -2.93 -16.12 -18.11
C ASP A 113 -1.73 -15.35 -18.66
N GLU A 114 -1.49 -14.13 -18.11
CA GLU A 114 -0.37 -13.27 -18.53
C GLU A 114 0.88 -13.41 -17.65
N ARG A 115 0.91 -14.38 -16.71
CA ARG A 115 1.95 -14.49 -15.67
C ARG A 115 3.38 -14.62 -16.19
N HIS A 116 3.56 -15.12 -17.42
CA HIS A 116 4.84 -15.28 -18.11
C HIS A 116 5.13 -14.16 -19.12
N THR A 117 4.24 -13.19 -19.23
CA THR A 117 4.43 -12.00 -20.08
C THR A 117 5.23 -10.95 -19.31
N ARG A 118 6.14 -10.27 -19.97
CA ARG A 118 6.95 -9.20 -19.35
C ARG A 118 6.06 -8.03 -18.94
N ALA A 119 6.31 -7.49 -17.74
CA ALA A 119 5.56 -6.36 -17.22
C ALA A 119 5.69 -5.08 -18.05
N SER A 120 6.69 -5.00 -18.96
CA SER A 120 6.83 -3.89 -19.91
C SER A 120 5.67 -3.77 -20.91
N SER A 121 4.98 -4.88 -21.20
CA SER A 121 3.81 -4.92 -22.10
C SER A 121 2.46 -4.76 -21.38
N TYR A 122 2.48 -4.68 -20.06
CA TYR A 122 1.24 -4.57 -19.28
C TYR A 122 0.61 -3.18 -19.40
N SER A 123 -0.72 -3.16 -19.39
CA SER A 123 -1.50 -1.94 -19.20
C SER A 123 -1.23 -1.33 -17.83
N ARG A 124 -1.63 -0.07 -17.61
CA ARG A 124 -1.52 0.56 -16.29
C ARG A 124 -2.31 -0.21 -15.23
N GLY A 125 -3.51 -0.69 -15.57
CA GLY A 125 -4.35 -1.49 -14.67
C GLY A 125 -3.71 -2.84 -14.32
N THR A 126 -3.17 -3.55 -15.32
CA THR A 126 -2.44 -4.81 -15.12
C THR A 126 -1.21 -4.62 -14.23
N LEU A 127 -0.46 -3.52 -14.42
CA LEU A 127 0.67 -3.15 -13.55
C LEU A 127 0.23 -2.85 -12.12
N GLN A 128 -0.90 -2.17 -11.96
CA GLN A 128 -1.47 -1.88 -10.63
C GLN A 128 -1.88 -3.16 -9.91
N ARG A 129 -2.54 -4.09 -10.61
CA ARG A 129 -2.89 -5.41 -10.06
C ARG A 129 -1.64 -6.20 -9.65
N LEU A 130 -0.58 -6.17 -10.45
CA LEU A 130 0.69 -6.81 -10.09
C LEU A 130 1.35 -6.15 -8.87
N ALA A 131 1.30 -4.83 -8.77
CA ALA A 131 1.81 -4.10 -7.61
C ALA A 131 1.01 -4.41 -6.33
N LEU A 132 -0.31 -4.63 -6.44
CA LEU A 132 -1.14 -5.13 -5.34
C LEU A 132 -0.73 -6.55 -4.93
N CYS A 133 -0.55 -7.48 -5.87
CA CYS A 133 -0.03 -8.82 -5.57
C CYS A 133 1.29 -8.74 -4.80
N ARG A 134 2.21 -7.87 -5.21
CA ARG A 134 3.49 -7.65 -4.53
C ARG A 134 3.31 -7.13 -3.11
N ALA A 135 2.42 -6.14 -2.91
CA ALA A 135 2.16 -5.58 -1.60
C ALA A 135 1.54 -6.58 -0.61
N LEU A 136 0.79 -7.56 -1.15
CA LEU A 136 0.07 -8.59 -0.39
C LEU A 136 0.84 -9.91 -0.21
N LEU A 137 1.94 -10.08 -0.93
CA LEU A 137 2.65 -11.36 -1.08
C LEU A 137 3.07 -12.00 0.25
N HIS A 138 3.53 -11.19 1.18
CA HIS A 138 4.08 -11.60 2.47
C HIS A 138 3.07 -11.53 3.63
N GLU A 139 1.77 -11.47 3.32
CA GLU A 139 0.67 -11.41 4.30
C GLU A 139 0.86 -10.30 5.35
N PRO A 140 0.87 -9.05 4.92
CA PRO A 140 1.15 -7.93 5.81
C PRO A 140 0.08 -7.75 6.89
N GLU A 141 0.51 -7.35 8.09
CA GLU A 141 -0.37 -6.91 9.18
C GLU A 141 -0.75 -5.43 9.04
N LEU A 142 0.05 -4.66 8.30
CA LEU A 142 -0.22 -3.27 7.97
C LEU A 142 -0.12 -3.09 6.46
N LEU A 143 -1.19 -2.60 5.84
CA LEU A 143 -1.22 -2.22 4.44
C LEU A 143 -1.25 -0.70 4.29
N VAL A 144 -0.27 -0.17 3.60
CA VAL A 144 -0.16 1.26 3.28
C VAL A 144 -0.33 1.41 1.78
N LEU A 145 -1.41 2.10 1.37
CA LEU A 145 -1.85 2.14 -0.02
C LEU A 145 -1.96 3.60 -0.51
N ASP A 146 -1.19 3.93 -1.53
CA ASP A 146 -1.19 5.27 -2.17
C ASP A 146 -1.98 5.22 -3.48
N GLU A 147 -3.17 5.80 -3.49
CA GLU A 147 -4.11 5.85 -4.62
C GLU A 147 -4.41 4.44 -5.20
N PRO A 148 -4.85 3.48 -4.39
CA PRO A 148 -4.90 2.07 -4.78
C PRO A 148 -5.88 1.76 -5.92
N PHE A 149 -6.91 2.58 -6.12
CA PHE A 149 -7.91 2.40 -7.17
C PHE A 149 -7.52 3.00 -8.52
N ASN A 150 -6.42 3.77 -8.57
CA ASN A 150 -5.97 4.38 -9.80
C ASN A 150 -5.68 3.33 -10.88
N ALA A 151 -6.16 3.63 -12.10
CA ALA A 151 -6.00 2.79 -13.29
C ALA A 151 -6.67 1.40 -13.24
N LEU A 152 -7.37 1.05 -12.16
CA LEU A 152 -8.18 -0.16 -12.12
C LEU A 152 -9.48 0.05 -12.90
N ASP A 153 -9.89 -0.99 -13.62
CA ASP A 153 -11.23 -1.14 -14.17
C ASP A 153 -12.23 -1.60 -13.08
N ASP A 154 -13.51 -1.69 -13.40
CA ASP A 154 -14.54 -2.06 -12.42
C ASP A 154 -14.27 -3.42 -11.77
N ASP A 155 -13.76 -4.40 -12.53
CA ASP A 155 -13.39 -5.71 -11.98
C ASP A 155 -12.22 -5.59 -11.01
N GLY A 156 -11.20 -4.82 -11.35
CA GLY A 156 -10.04 -4.55 -10.48
C GLY A 156 -10.43 -3.81 -9.21
N VAL A 157 -11.36 -2.87 -9.30
CA VAL A 157 -11.93 -2.16 -8.14
C VAL A 157 -12.64 -3.16 -7.23
N ALA A 158 -13.56 -3.99 -7.77
CA ALA A 158 -14.30 -4.98 -7.00
C ALA A 158 -13.37 -6.02 -6.32
N LEU A 159 -12.29 -6.43 -7.01
CA LEU A 159 -11.27 -7.31 -6.43
C LEU A 159 -10.55 -6.65 -5.24
N LEU A 160 -10.17 -5.39 -5.37
CA LEU A 160 -9.51 -4.67 -4.29
C LEU A 160 -10.44 -4.44 -3.09
N GLU A 161 -11.68 -4.03 -3.32
CA GLU A 161 -12.68 -3.86 -2.26
C GLU A 161 -12.91 -5.16 -1.49
N ARG A 162 -13.03 -6.29 -2.19
CA ARG A 162 -13.11 -7.62 -1.56
C ARG A 162 -11.87 -7.94 -0.73
N GLU A 163 -10.68 -7.66 -1.24
CA GLU A 163 -9.43 -7.87 -0.51
C GLU A 163 -9.36 -7.04 0.78
N LEU A 164 -9.80 -5.78 0.73
CA LEU A 164 -9.86 -4.90 1.90
C LEU A 164 -10.84 -5.45 2.95
N GLU A 165 -12.02 -5.89 2.53
CA GLU A 165 -13.04 -6.43 3.43
C GLU A 165 -12.57 -7.74 4.09
N GLU A 166 -12.02 -8.68 3.32
CA GLU A 166 -11.52 -9.96 3.87
C GLU A 166 -10.37 -9.77 4.87
N ARG A 167 -9.54 -8.74 4.68
CA ARG A 167 -8.41 -8.46 5.58
C ARG A 167 -8.74 -7.57 6.76
N ARG A 168 -9.93 -7.02 6.81
CA ARG A 168 -10.36 -6.04 7.82
C ARG A 168 -10.13 -6.51 9.27
N THR A 169 -10.24 -7.81 9.53
CA THR A 169 -10.05 -8.40 10.86
C THR A 169 -8.61 -8.79 11.18
N HIS A 170 -7.69 -8.72 10.20
CA HIS A 170 -6.33 -9.25 10.34
C HIS A 170 -5.25 -8.22 10.01
N SER A 171 -5.63 -7.11 9.38
CA SER A 171 -4.70 -6.06 8.97
C SER A 171 -5.22 -4.68 9.32
N ALA A 172 -4.30 -3.78 9.64
CA ALA A 172 -4.59 -2.35 9.66
C ALA A 172 -4.28 -1.73 8.28
N PHE A 173 -4.92 -0.60 8.00
CA PHE A 173 -4.79 0.09 6.72
C PHE A 173 -4.47 1.57 6.89
N VAL A 174 -3.58 2.09 6.05
CA VAL A 174 -3.42 3.53 5.82
C VAL A 174 -3.63 3.75 4.32
N VAL A 175 -4.71 4.40 3.95
CA VAL A 175 -5.08 4.58 2.54
C VAL A 175 -5.15 6.06 2.22
N ALA A 176 -4.34 6.50 1.25
CA ALA A 176 -4.44 7.82 0.66
C ALA A 176 -5.19 7.73 -0.66
N THR A 177 -6.22 8.54 -0.84
CA THR A 177 -6.99 8.58 -2.07
C THR A 177 -7.61 9.95 -2.31
N HIS A 178 -7.84 10.28 -3.59
CA HIS A 178 -8.61 11.42 -4.02
C HIS A 178 -10.11 11.09 -4.17
N ASP A 179 -10.50 9.80 -4.13
CA ASP A 179 -11.87 9.30 -4.11
C ASP A 179 -12.20 8.65 -2.76
N PRO A 180 -12.43 9.46 -1.69
CA PRO A 180 -12.62 8.93 -0.34
C PRO A 180 -13.93 8.15 -0.18
N GLU A 181 -14.94 8.38 -1.01
CA GLU A 181 -16.25 7.73 -0.88
C GLU A 181 -16.15 6.21 -1.05
N ARG A 182 -15.23 5.72 -1.88
CA ARG A 182 -15.00 4.27 -2.09
C ARG A 182 -14.58 3.52 -0.83
N VAL A 183 -13.85 4.19 0.05
CA VAL A 183 -13.29 3.56 1.26
C VAL A 183 -13.86 4.12 2.55
N ARG A 184 -14.81 5.03 2.46
CA ARG A 184 -15.40 5.70 3.63
C ARG A 184 -16.05 4.73 4.61
N SER A 185 -16.71 3.69 4.08
CA SER A 185 -17.35 2.65 4.90
C SER A 185 -16.34 1.80 5.69
N PHE A 186 -15.09 1.71 5.24
CA PHE A 186 -14.01 1.01 5.94
C PHE A 186 -13.32 1.89 6.98
N ALA A 187 -13.36 3.21 6.81
CA ALA A 187 -12.57 4.13 7.61
C ALA A 187 -13.02 4.17 9.07
N THR A 188 -12.09 3.90 9.99
CA THR A 188 -12.26 4.07 11.44
C THR A 188 -11.68 5.39 11.92
N ALA A 189 -10.80 6.01 11.13
CA ALA A 189 -10.21 7.32 11.37
C ALA A 189 -9.98 8.06 10.06
N HIS A 190 -10.04 9.38 10.10
CA HIS A 190 -9.83 10.24 8.94
C HIS A 190 -8.83 11.34 9.26
N LEU A 191 -7.84 11.52 8.39
CA LEU A 191 -6.82 12.56 8.46
C LEU A 191 -6.85 13.39 7.18
N ALA A 192 -7.25 14.65 7.28
CA ALA A 192 -7.21 15.60 6.18
C ALA A 192 -5.90 16.40 6.24
N LEU A 193 -5.08 16.30 5.20
CA LEU A 193 -3.88 17.12 5.03
C LEU A 193 -4.22 18.38 4.22
N ALA A 194 -3.64 19.51 4.64
CA ALA A 194 -3.84 20.83 4.00
C ALA A 194 -2.60 21.31 3.24
#